data_809b2b7e1e168591e9029b778d954b54
#
_entry.id   809b2b7e1e168591e9029b778d954b54
#
_cell.length_a   1.000
_cell.length_b   1.000
_cell.length_c   1.000
_cell.angle_alpha   90.00
_cell.angle_beta   90.00
_cell.angle_gamma   90.00
#
_symmetry.space_group_name_H-M   'P 1'
#
loop_
_entity.id
_entity.type
_entity.pdbx_description
1 polymer ?
#
loop_
_entity_poly.entity_id
_entity_poly.type
_entity_poly.pdbx_seq_one_letter_code
_entity_poly.pdbx_strand_id
1 'polypeptide(L)'
;SDLGQIKNHPNVKIRAIAEIDPGRRRQAEQRFKGANVYADWREMLEKEGKSLDCVNVSTPDHLHACMGMSAMQHGLHVYGQKPLTHQIAESRALTEYAKEKNLMTQMGIQIHSNSEYRTAVKIVHDGIIGKVVHAHSFSGKRWGDANPRPNRKDPVPAGLDWDGWVGPAPFEDYIKGYYHPGQWL
;
A
#
# COMPACT_ATOMS: atom_id res chain seq x y z
N SER A 1 -10.58 -0.19 -5.52
CA SER A 1 -9.55 0.15 -4.52
C SER A 1 -9.93 -0.48 -3.19
N ASP A 2 -8.95 -0.79 -2.35
CA ASP A 2 -9.13 -1.41 -1.04
C ASP A 2 -10.09 -0.63 -0.16
N LEU A 3 -9.91 0.67 -0.07
CA LEU A 3 -10.78 1.56 0.67
C LEU A 3 -12.26 1.47 0.22
N GLY A 4 -12.50 1.20 -1.07
CA GLY A 4 -13.84 0.99 -1.61
C GLY A 4 -14.50 -0.31 -1.10
N GLN A 5 -13.72 -1.33 -0.84
CA GLN A 5 -14.21 -2.60 -0.27
C GLN A 5 -14.34 -2.52 1.25
N ILE A 6 -13.31 -2.01 1.91
CA ILE A 6 -13.24 -1.89 3.38
C ILE A 6 -14.43 -1.09 3.94
N LYS A 7 -14.79 0.02 3.30
CA LYS A 7 -15.91 0.88 3.76
C LYS A 7 -17.26 0.19 3.84
N ASN A 8 -17.44 -0.90 3.10
CA ASN A 8 -18.71 -1.63 3.06
C ASN A 8 -18.82 -2.70 4.16
N HIS A 9 -17.75 -2.94 4.90
CA HIS A 9 -17.76 -3.92 5.98
C HIS A 9 -18.49 -3.33 7.21
N PRO A 10 -19.48 -4.03 7.78
CA PRO A 10 -20.34 -3.48 8.84
C PRO A 10 -19.59 -3.08 10.11
N ASN A 11 -18.48 -3.72 10.40
CA ASN A 11 -17.66 -3.47 11.59
C ASN A 11 -16.51 -2.49 11.35
N VAL A 12 -16.47 -1.81 10.18
CA VAL A 12 -15.39 -0.88 9.85
C VAL A 12 -15.92 0.53 9.74
N LYS A 13 -15.28 1.45 10.44
CA LYS A 13 -15.49 2.89 10.31
C LYS A 13 -14.21 3.56 9.82
N ILE A 14 -14.30 4.23 8.69
CA ILE A 14 -13.19 5.06 8.19
C ILE A 14 -13.12 6.32 9.04
N ARG A 15 -12.09 6.45 9.85
CA ARG A 15 -11.88 7.56 10.80
C ARG A 15 -11.06 8.69 10.18
N ALA A 16 -9.97 8.33 9.50
CA ALA A 16 -9.04 9.27 8.91
C ALA A 16 -8.51 8.76 7.56
N ILE A 17 -8.12 9.67 6.69
CA ILE A 17 -7.51 9.40 5.39
C ILE A 17 -6.34 10.36 5.21
N ALA A 18 -5.19 9.84 4.78
CA ALA A 18 -4.07 10.66 4.30
C ALA A 18 -3.91 10.47 2.79
N GLU A 19 -3.86 11.58 2.07
CA GLU A 19 -3.69 11.57 0.60
C GLU A 19 -2.91 12.82 0.18
N ILE A 20 -1.81 12.63 -0.49
CA ILE A 20 -0.89 13.69 -0.88
C ILE A 20 -1.42 14.55 -2.05
N ASP A 21 -2.24 13.96 -2.92
CA ASP A 21 -2.83 14.65 -4.07
C ASP A 21 -4.04 15.49 -3.65
N PRO A 22 -4.03 16.81 -3.88
CA PRO A 22 -5.12 17.69 -3.44
C PRO A 22 -6.46 17.40 -4.15
N GLY A 23 -6.42 16.87 -5.37
CA GLY A 23 -7.63 16.48 -6.09
C GLY A 23 -8.27 15.24 -5.48
N ARG A 24 -7.46 14.25 -5.15
CA ARG A 24 -7.90 13.02 -4.47
C ARG A 24 -8.34 13.29 -3.03
N ARG A 25 -7.70 14.22 -2.32
CA ARG A 25 -8.16 14.66 -0.98
C ARG A 25 -9.60 15.17 -1.04
N ARG A 26 -9.91 16.10 -1.96
CA ARG A 26 -11.29 16.61 -2.15
C ARG A 26 -12.28 15.49 -2.45
N GLN A 27 -11.88 14.50 -3.26
CA GLN A 27 -12.74 13.33 -3.53
C GLN A 27 -12.94 12.48 -2.27
N ALA A 28 -11.91 12.32 -1.44
CA ALA A 28 -12.01 11.59 -0.17
C ALA A 28 -12.98 12.29 0.79
N GLU A 29 -12.88 13.60 0.96
CA GLU A 29 -13.79 14.41 1.78
C GLU A 29 -15.25 14.25 1.36
N GLN A 30 -15.51 14.27 0.04
CA GLN A 30 -16.86 14.09 -0.49
C GLN A 30 -17.40 12.67 -0.28
N ARG A 31 -16.53 11.66 -0.44
CA ARG A 31 -16.91 10.25 -0.42
C ARG A 31 -17.02 9.67 0.98
N PHE A 32 -16.21 10.15 1.92
CA PHE A 32 -16.09 9.62 3.28
C PHE A 32 -16.46 10.68 4.30
N LYS A 33 -17.74 11.12 4.24
CA LYS A 33 -18.26 12.13 5.17
C LYS A 33 -18.06 11.69 6.62
N GLY A 34 -17.43 12.55 7.42
CA GLY A 34 -17.11 12.29 8.83
C GLY A 34 -15.74 11.66 9.08
N ALA A 35 -14.95 11.37 8.03
CA ALA A 35 -13.54 11.07 8.16
C ALA A 35 -12.71 12.36 8.12
N ASN A 36 -11.67 12.44 8.95
CA ASN A 36 -10.70 13.53 8.89
C ASN A 36 -9.73 13.27 7.74
N VAL A 37 -9.42 14.30 6.93
CA VAL A 37 -8.56 14.16 5.76
C VAL A 37 -7.31 15.00 5.91
N TYR A 38 -6.16 14.37 5.73
CA TYR A 38 -4.83 14.92 5.91
C TYR A 38 -4.04 14.93 4.60
N ALA A 39 -3.12 15.89 4.45
CA ALA A 39 -2.16 15.88 3.36
C ALA A 39 -0.96 14.98 3.67
N ASP A 40 -0.58 14.92 4.96
CA ASP A 40 0.56 14.17 5.46
C ASP A 40 0.08 13.04 6.37
N TRP A 41 0.49 11.80 6.06
CA TRP A 41 0.17 10.61 6.84
C TRP A 41 0.80 10.64 8.25
N ARG A 42 1.92 11.34 8.43
CA ARG A 42 2.59 11.51 9.73
C ARG A 42 1.72 12.34 10.66
N GLU A 43 1.21 13.46 10.15
CA GLU A 43 0.25 14.30 10.86
C GLU A 43 -1.03 13.52 11.23
N MET A 44 -1.53 12.69 10.30
CA MET A 44 -2.67 11.82 10.57
C MET A 44 -2.39 10.85 11.72
N LEU A 45 -1.24 10.17 11.73
CA LEU A 45 -0.88 9.25 12.80
C LEU A 45 -0.70 9.95 14.14
N GLU A 46 -0.07 11.13 14.16
CA GLU A 46 0.12 11.91 15.37
C GLU A 46 -1.22 12.34 16.00
N LYS A 47 -2.16 12.81 15.18
CA LYS A 47 -3.45 13.32 15.66
C LYS A 47 -4.47 12.24 15.95
N GLU A 48 -4.51 11.20 15.14
CA GLU A 48 -5.57 10.18 15.18
C GLU A 48 -5.10 8.83 15.75
N GLY A 49 -3.81 8.57 15.84
CA GLY A 49 -3.26 7.25 16.19
C GLY A 49 -3.89 6.62 17.42
N LYS A 50 -4.17 7.41 18.46
CA LYS A 50 -4.82 6.90 19.70
C LYS A 50 -6.29 6.49 19.51
N SER A 51 -6.92 6.90 18.42
CA SER A 51 -8.33 6.65 18.10
C SER A 51 -8.52 5.65 16.95
N LEU A 52 -7.43 5.08 16.45
CA LEU A 52 -7.40 4.10 15.37
C LEU A 52 -7.12 2.70 15.93
N ASP A 53 -7.71 1.69 15.32
CA ASP A 53 -7.39 0.29 15.57
C ASP A 53 -6.38 -0.24 14.54
N CYS A 54 -6.52 0.19 13.30
CA CYS A 54 -5.66 -0.27 12.21
C CYS A 54 -5.47 0.79 11.11
N VAL A 55 -4.43 0.59 10.31
CA VAL A 55 -4.14 1.41 9.14
C VAL A 55 -4.09 0.54 7.89
N ASN A 56 -4.73 1.01 6.81
CA ASN A 56 -4.54 0.47 5.47
C ASN A 56 -3.51 1.33 4.73
N VAL A 57 -2.41 0.71 4.30
CA VAL A 57 -1.34 1.36 3.51
C VAL A 57 -1.50 0.95 2.06
N SER A 58 -1.93 1.89 1.20
CA SER A 58 -2.18 1.68 -0.24
C SER A 58 -1.53 2.81 -1.06
N THR A 59 -0.27 3.04 -0.82
CA THR A 59 0.58 4.07 -1.41
C THR A 59 1.50 3.48 -2.48
N PRO A 60 2.39 4.25 -3.12
CA PRO A 60 3.48 3.69 -3.91
C PRO A 60 4.37 2.75 -3.12
N ASP A 61 4.92 1.74 -3.81
CA ASP A 61 5.61 0.60 -3.21
C ASP A 61 6.75 1.00 -2.25
N HIS A 62 7.51 2.04 -2.59
CA HIS A 62 8.64 2.54 -1.80
C HIS A 62 8.24 3.17 -0.45
N LEU A 63 6.96 3.48 -0.26
CA LEU A 63 6.44 4.06 0.98
C LEU A 63 5.84 3.02 1.93
N HIS A 64 5.63 1.77 1.47
CA HIS A 64 4.93 0.77 2.28
C HIS A 64 5.63 0.48 3.60
N ALA A 65 6.95 0.28 3.56
CA ALA A 65 7.72 -0.08 4.76
C ALA A 65 7.69 1.01 5.82
N CYS A 66 8.00 2.25 5.45
CA CYS A 66 8.07 3.35 6.42
C CYS A 66 6.70 3.67 7.02
N MET A 67 5.64 3.68 6.21
CA MET A 67 4.28 3.92 6.71
C MET A 67 3.77 2.78 7.57
N GLY A 68 4.00 1.52 7.16
CA GLY A 68 3.63 0.34 7.94
C GLY A 68 4.35 0.29 9.28
N MET A 69 5.66 0.54 9.30
CA MET A 69 6.44 0.58 10.54
C MET A 69 5.97 1.70 11.46
N SER A 70 5.75 2.90 10.93
CA SER A 70 5.27 4.03 11.74
C SER A 70 3.89 3.75 12.34
N ALA A 71 2.97 3.16 11.57
CA ALA A 71 1.67 2.76 12.11
C ALA A 71 1.81 1.74 13.26
N MET A 72 2.67 0.74 13.10
CA MET A 72 2.93 -0.26 14.15
C MET A 72 3.60 0.35 15.38
N GLN A 73 4.46 1.36 15.23
CA GLN A 73 5.05 2.12 16.35
C GLN A 73 4.01 2.90 17.15
N HIS A 74 2.88 3.27 16.53
CA HIS A 74 1.71 3.81 17.22
C HIS A 74 0.81 2.72 17.84
N GLY A 75 1.21 1.45 17.77
CA GLY A 75 0.43 0.31 18.31
C GLY A 75 -0.71 -0.14 17.40
N LEU A 76 -0.73 0.27 16.14
CA LEU A 76 -1.82 -0.02 15.21
C LEU A 76 -1.60 -1.30 14.43
N HIS A 77 -2.66 -2.03 14.16
CA HIS A 77 -2.66 -3.13 13.20
C HIS A 77 -2.49 -2.60 11.77
N VAL A 78 -1.91 -3.39 10.87
CA VAL A 78 -1.60 -2.91 9.51
C VAL A 78 -2.09 -3.87 8.45
N TYR A 79 -2.87 -3.33 7.50
CA TYR A 79 -3.10 -3.96 6.20
C TYR A 79 -2.24 -3.22 5.16
N GLY A 80 -1.17 -3.85 4.67
CA GLY A 80 -0.26 -3.27 3.68
C GLY A 80 -0.51 -3.82 2.28
N GLN A 81 -0.57 -2.96 1.26
CA GLN A 81 -0.68 -3.43 -0.12
C GLN A 81 0.58 -4.20 -0.56
N LYS A 82 0.41 -4.98 -1.62
CA LYS A 82 1.51 -5.69 -2.28
C LYS A 82 2.29 -4.72 -3.22
N PRO A 83 3.59 -4.88 -3.36
CA PRO A 83 4.49 -5.71 -2.54
C PRO A 83 4.57 -5.16 -1.10
N LEU A 84 4.84 -6.04 -0.14
CA LEU A 84 4.86 -5.60 1.28
C LEU A 84 5.87 -4.48 1.50
N THR A 85 7.03 -4.59 0.88
CA THR A 85 8.13 -3.63 0.97
C THR A 85 8.93 -3.61 -0.33
N HIS A 86 9.86 -2.66 -0.42
CA HIS A 86 10.78 -2.53 -1.54
C HIS A 86 12.09 -3.35 -1.32
N GLN A 87 12.44 -3.60 -0.04
CA GLN A 87 13.68 -4.30 0.33
C GLN A 87 13.38 -5.49 1.25
N ILE A 88 14.18 -6.57 1.14
CA ILE A 88 14.03 -7.76 1.99
C ILE A 88 14.25 -7.43 3.47
N ALA A 89 15.21 -6.55 3.77
CA ALA A 89 15.49 -6.12 5.15
C ALA A 89 14.27 -5.43 5.79
N GLU A 90 13.55 -4.61 5.02
CA GLU A 90 12.33 -3.95 5.48
C GLU A 90 11.23 -4.98 5.82
N SER A 91 11.01 -5.98 4.96
CA SER A 91 10.03 -7.04 5.23
C SER A 91 10.36 -7.80 6.53
N ARG A 92 11.63 -8.08 6.76
CA ARG A 92 12.10 -8.74 7.99
C ARG A 92 11.83 -7.86 9.20
N ALA A 93 12.23 -6.59 9.15
CA ALA A 93 12.01 -5.65 10.24
C ALA A 93 10.53 -5.49 10.60
N LEU A 94 9.65 -5.37 9.60
CA LEU A 94 8.20 -5.30 9.83
C LEU A 94 7.67 -6.57 10.50
N THR A 95 8.12 -7.75 10.04
CA THR A 95 7.69 -9.04 10.57
C THR A 95 8.11 -9.22 12.02
N GLU A 96 9.36 -8.92 12.34
CA GLU A 96 9.93 -9.03 13.68
C GLU A 96 9.24 -8.06 14.64
N TYR A 97 9.03 -6.81 14.22
CA TYR A 97 8.36 -5.80 15.04
C TYR A 97 6.89 -6.16 15.30
N ALA A 98 6.17 -6.59 14.27
CA ALA A 98 4.78 -7.02 14.44
C ALA A 98 4.66 -8.18 15.43
N LYS A 99 5.57 -9.16 15.37
CA LYS A 99 5.62 -10.28 16.30
C LYS A 99 5.95 -9.83 17.73
N GLU A 100 6.97 -8.99 17.90
CA GLU A 100 7.37 -8.44 19.20
C GLU A 100 6.23 -7.69 19.89
N LYS A 101 5.51 -6.86 19.13
CA LYS A 101 4.41 -6.02 19.64
C LYS A 101 3.04 -6.71 19.62
N ASN A 102 2.98 -7.98 19.20
CA ASN A 102 1.74 -8.74 19.05
C ASN A 102 0.68 -8.01 18.19
N LEU A 103 1.13 -7.41 17.08
CA LEU A 103 0.28 -6.69 16.15
C LEU A 103 -0.18 -7.60 15.00
N MET A 104 -1.45 -7.46 14.63
CA MET A 104 -2.01 -8.16 13.49
C MET A 104 -1.62 -7.44 12.20
N THR A 105 -1.09 -8.20 11.25
CA THR A 105 -0.68 -7.67 9.95
C THR A 105 -1.21 -8.54 8.81
N GLN A 106 -1.55 -7.91 7.71
CA GLN A 106 -2.00 -8.61 6.50
C GLN A 106 -1.45 -7.92 5.27
N MET A 107 -0.86 -8.68 4.36
CA MET A 107 -0.51 -8.18 3.02
C MET A 107 -1.68 -8.34 2.04
N GLY A 108 -1.90 -7.35 1.20
CA GLY A 108 -3.00 -7.28 0.23
C GLY A 108 -2.83 -8.19 -0.99
N ILE A 109 -2.77 -9.49 -0.78
CA ILE A 109 -2.78 -10.50 -1.85
C ILE A 109 -4.22 -10.99 -2.04
N GLN A 110 -5.02 -10.23 -2.77
CA GLN A 110 -6.46 -10.46 -2.91
C GLN A 110 -6.80 -11.84 -3.47
N ILE A 111 -5.94 -12.36 -4.36
CA ILE A 111 -6.18 -13.66 -5.00
C ILE A 111 -6.25 -14.82 -4.00
N HIS A 112 -5.56 -14.70 -2.83
CA HIS A 112 -5.63 -15.72 -1.78
C HIS A 112 -7.02 -15.84 -1.13
N SER A 113 -7.87 -14.83 -1.29
CA SER A 113 -9.26 -14.84 -0.81
C SER A 113 -10.26 -15.35 -1.88
N ASN A 114 -9.80 -15.55 -3.11
CA ASN A 114 -10.63 -16.04 -4.21
C ASN A 114 -10.96 -17.53 -4.02
N SER A 115 -12.23 -17.89 -4.22
CA SER A 115 -12.73 -19.26 -4.02
C SER A 115 -12.07 -20.28 -4.94
N GLU A 116 -11.90 -19.92 -6.21
CA GLU A 116 -11.31 -20.80 -7.23
C GLU A 116 -9.83 -21.05 -6.92
N TYR A 117 -9.09 -20.02 -6.51
CA TYR A 117 -7.71 -20.15 -6.08
C TYR A 117 -7.59 -21.07 -4.85
N ARG A 118 -8.42 -20.86 -3.83
CA ARG A 118 -8.43 -21.70 -2.63
C ARG A 118 -8.81 -23.14 -2.94
N THR A 119 -9.74 -23.36 -3.86
CA THR A 119 -10.10 -24.70 -4.34
C THR A 119 -8.92 -25.38 -5.05
N ALA A 120 -8.22 -24.66 -5.94
CA ALA A 120 -7.03 -25.19 -6.60
C ALA A 120 -5.93 -25.58 -5.60
N VAL A 121 -5.66 -24.73 -4.61
CA VAL A 121 -4.72 -25.03 -3.53
C VAL A 121 -5.14 -26.29 -2.78
N LYS A 122 -6.42 -26.41 -2.43
CA LYS A 122 -6.94 -27.61 -1.74
C LYS A 122 -6.77 -28.89 -2.57
N ILE A 123 -7.06 -28.86 -3.87
CA ILE A 123 -6.88 -29.98 -4.79
C ILE A 123 -5.43 -30.48 -4.77
N VAL A 124 -4.46 -29.56 -4.78
CA VAL A 124 -3.03 -29.89 -4.69
C VAL A 124 -2.69 -30.49 -3.33
N HIS A 125 -3.14 -29.88 -2.23
CA HIS A 125 -2.86 -30.35 -0.87
C HIS A 125 -3.49 -31.71 -0.57
N ASP A 126 -4.68 -31.99 -1.09
CA ASP A 126 -5.37 -33.28 -0.92
C ASP A 126 -4.75 -34.39 -1.78
N GLY A 127 -3.73 -34.08 -2.59
CA GLY A 127 -3.05 -35.04 -3.44
C GLY A 127 -3.85 -35.54 -4.65
N ILE A 128 -4.95 -34.85 -5.01
CA ILE A 128 -5.84 -35.29 -6.12
C ILE A 128 -5.10 -35.36 -7.45
N ILE A 129 -4.13 -34.48 -7.68
CA ILE A 129 -3.26 -34.49 -8.87
C ILE A 129 -1.99 -35.32 -8.68
N GLY A 130 -1.86 -36.04 -7.58
CA GLY A 130 -0.66 -36.78 -7.22
C GLY A 130 0.50 -35.87 -6.76
N LYS A 131 1.71 -36.43 -6.76
CA LYS A 131 2.92 -35.70 -6.37
C LYS A 131 3.29 -34.66 -7.43
N VAL A 132 3.37 -33.40 -7.02
CA VAL A 132 3.88 -32.33 -7.89
C VAL A 132 5.39 -32.50 -8.05
N VAL A 133 5.84 -32.78 -9.28
CA VAL A 133 7.26 -32.95 -9.61
C VAL A 133 7.84 -31.75 -10.36
N HIS A 134 6.98 -30.93 -10.94
CA HIS A 134 7.39 -29.74 -11.66
C HIS A 134 6.30 -28.65 -11.59
N ALA A 135 6.71 -27.39 -11.48
CA ALA A 135 5.80 -26.25 -11.54
C ALA A 135 6.38 -25.16 -12.42
N HIS A 136 5.54 -24.60 -13.29
CA HIS A 136 5.87 -23.43 -14.11
C HIS A 136 5.10 -22.22 -13.62
N SER A 137 5.82 -21.10 -13.40
CA SER A 137 5.22 -19.80 -13.11
C SER A 137 5.71 -18.81 -14.15
N PHE A 138 4.77 -18.08 -14.76
CA PHE A 138 5.11 -17.08 -15.77
C PHE A 138 4.14 -15.90 -15.71
N SER A 139 4.59 -14.75 -16.17
CA SER A 139 3.76 -13.57 -16.35
C SER A 139 4.03 -12.96 -17.72
N GLY A 140 2.96 -12.73 -18.49
CA GLY A 140 3.02 -12.02 -19.78
C GLY A 140 2.93 -10.50 -19.65
N LYS A 141 2.87 -9.98 -18.43
CA LYS A 141 2.73 -8.54 -18.17
C LYS A 141 4.06 -7.82 -18.38
N ARG A 142 4.02 -6.75 -19.15
CA ARG A 142 5.17 -5.88 -19.44
C ARG A 142 4.89 -4.50 -18.84
N TRP A 143 5.09 -4.36 -17.55
CA TRP A 143 4.84 -3.10 -16.82
C TRP A 143 6.10 -2.24 -16.63
N GLY A 144 7.25 -2.77 -16.93
CA GLY A 144 8.49 -2.01 -16.91
C GLY A 144 8.62 -1.11 -18.15
N ASP A 145 9.28 0.02 -17.98
CA ASP A 145 9.72 0.88 -19.07
C ASP A 145 11.22 0.62 -19.32
N ALA A 146 11.55 0.18 -20.52
CA ALA A 146 12.94 -0.04 -20.94
C ALA A 146 13.61 1.25 -21.48
N ASN A 147 12.84 2.33 -21.61
CA ASN A 147 13.39 3.60 -22.06
C ASN A 147 14.19 4.25 -20.92
N PRO A 148 15.28 4.96 -21.25
CA PRO A 148 16.01 5.75 -20.27
C PRO A 148 15.08 6.84 -19.71
N ARG A 149 15.28 7.18 -18.43
CA ARG A 149 14.56 8.30 -17.79
C ARG A 149 14.71 9.56 -18.65
N PRO A 150 13.61 10.28 -18.93
CA PRO A 150 13.70 11.52 -19.69
C PRO A 150 14.61 12.55 -19.00
N ASN A 151 15.51 13.16 -19.75
CA ASN A 151 16.38 14.21 -19.23
C ASN A 151 15.67 15.57 -19.27
N ARG A 152 14.67 15.72 -18.40
CA ARG A 152 13.93 16.98 -18.21
C ARG A 152 13.42 17.10 -16.79
N LYS A 153 13.04 18.32 -16.43
CA LYS A 153 12.38 18.66 -15.18
C LYS A 153 11.11 19.45 -15.49
N ASP A 154 10.00 19.04 -14.92
CA ASP A 154 8.73 19.75 -15.06
C ASP A 154 8.33 20.39 -13.71
N PRO A 155 7.49 21.44 -13.74
CA PRO A 155 7.00 22.04 -12.50
C PRO A 155 6.11 21.04 -11.74
N VAL A 156 6.33 20.96 -10.44
CA VAL A 156 5.46 20.16 -9.55
C VAL A 156 4.05 20.74 -9.57
N PRO A 157 3.00 19.90 -9.72
CA PRO A 157 1.62 20.38 -9.68
C PRO A 157 1.32 21.14 -8.37
N ALA A 158 0.57 22.22 -8.49
CA ALA A 158 0.21 23.05 -7.33
C ALA A 158 -0.48 22.23 -6.23
N GLY A 159 0.02 22.32 -5.02
CA GLY A 159 -0.50 21.64 -3.83
C GLY A 159 -0.13 20.16 -3.70
N LEU A 160 0.70 19.62 -4.61
CA LEU A 160 1.32 18.32 -4.44
C LEU A 160 2.63 18.48 -3.66
N ASP A 161 2.76 17.79 -2.55
CA ASP A 161 4.02 17.65 -1.83
C ASP A 161 4.87 16.58 -2.51
N TRP A 162 5.76 17.03 -3.41
CA TRP A 162 6.60 16.13 -4.18
C TRP A 162 7.66 15.44 -3.32
N ASP A 163 8.23 16.14 -2.36
CA ASP A 163 9.20 15.56 -1.41
C ASP A 163 8.58 14.46 -0.56
N GLY A 164 7.38 14.71 -0.04
CA GLY A 164 6.60 13.69 0.68
C GLY A 164 6.21 12.50 -0.19
N TRP A 165 6.00 12.70 -1.51
CA TRP A 165 5.74 11.60 -2.44
C TRP A 165 7.00 10.77 -2.71
N VAL A 166 8.15 11.41 -2.87
CA VAL A 166 9.46 10.73 -3.02
C VAL A 166 9.82 9.98 -1.74
N GLY A 167 9.57 10.58 -0.59
CA GLY A 167 9.76 9.95 0.73
C GLY A 167 11.19 9.44 0.95
N PRO A 168 11.36 8.15 1.33
CA PRO A 168 12.68 7.59 1.62
C PRO A 168 13.51 7.24 0.38
N ALA A 169 12.97 7.37 -0.82
CA ALA A 169 13.70 7.12 -2.05
C ALA A 169 14.71 8.26 -2.34
N PRO A 170 15.77 8.03 -3.12
CA PRO A 170 16.61 9.12 -3.58
C PRO A 170 15.78 10.20 -4.29
N PHE A 171 16.04 11.47 -3.95
CA PHE A 171 15.29 12.57 -4.53
C PHE A 171 15.50 12.65 -6.05
N GLU A 172 14.38 12.77 -6.77
CA GLU A 172 14.35 12.93 -8.21
C GLU A 172 13.47 14.12 -8.59
N ASP A 173 13.87 14.86 -9.62
CA ASP A 173 13.05 15.94 -10.15
C ASP A 173 11.74 15.41 -10.74
N TYR A 174 10.64 16.13 -10.49
CA TYR A 174 9.34 15.77 -11.03
C TYR A 174 9.32 15.83 -12.57
N ILE A 175 8.75 14.80 -13.19
CA ILE A 175 8.54 14.72 -14.64
C ILE A 175 7.07 14.35 -14.89
N LYS A 176 6.33 15.29 -15.49
CA LYS A 176 4.92 15.12 -15.83
C LYS A 176 4.70 13.93 -16.77
N GLY A 177 3.78 13.05 -16.40
CA GLY A 177 3.44 11.85 -17.18
C GLY A 177 4.46 10.72 -17.08
N TYR A 178 5.58 10.92 -16.39
CA TYR A 178 6.55 9.89 -16.05
C TYR A 178 6.36 9.39 -14.61
N TYR A 179 6.14 10.31 -13.68
CA TYR A 179 5.78 10.00 -12.30
C TYR A 179 4.29 10.20 -12.03
N HIS A 180 3.90 10.45 -10.80
CA HIS A 180 2.53 10.73 -10.37
C HIS A 180 1.73 11.69 -11.30
N PRO A 181 0.41 11.52 -11.49
CA PRO A 181 -0.40 10.40 -10.98
C PRO A 181 -0.48 9.24 -11.96
N GLY A 182 -0.43 8.02 -11.44
CA GLY A 182 -0.74 6.81 -12.22
C GLY A 182 0.45 6.08 -12.83
N GLN A 183 1.64 6.60 -12.72
CA GLN A 183 2.86 5.90 -13.07
C GLN A 183 3.54 5.36 -11.79
N TRP A 184 4.05 4.13 -11.87
CA TRP A 184 4.68 3.39 -10.76
C TRP A 184 6.17 3.20 -11.05
N LEU A 185 6.88 4.28 -11.25
CA LEU A 185 8.31 4.19 -11.55
C LEU A 185 9.15 4.63 -10.37
#